data_6a749abe4bd53d9c980f151006e65a16
#
_entry.id   6a749abe4bd53d9c980f151006e65a16
#
_cell.length_a   1.000
_cell.length_b   1.000
_cell.length_c   1.000
_cell.angle_alpha   90.00
_cell.angle_beta   90.00
_cell.angle_gamma   90.00
#
_symmetry.space_group_name_H-M   'P 1'
#
loop_
_entity.id
_entity.type
_entity.pdbx_description
1 polymer ?
#
loop_
_entity_poly.entity_id
_entity_poly.type
_entity_poly.pdbx_seq_one_letter_code
_entity_poly.pdbx_strand_id
1 'polypeptide(L)'
;PAALYKPKRFFGAARNIEEGGSLTILATALVETGSRMDDVIYEEFKGTGNLELHLDRKLSERRVFPAIDIRKSGTRREELLLSKEDLDKLWMLRKTISDNNEYTDAIIKRLKKTKTNDEFMATLASTSKVSKQPLRRATTV
;
A
#
# COMPACT_ATOMS: atom_id res chain seq x y z
N PRO A 1 -7.88 11.57 -24.10
CA PRO A 1 -8.61 12.81 -23.84
C PRO A 1 -10.12 12.64 -23.87
N ALA A 2 -10.86 13.16 -24.89
CA ALA A 2 -12.33 13.18 -24.84
C ALA A 2 -12.98 11.79 -24.69
N ALA A 3 -12.40 10.76 -25.28
CA ALA A 3 -12.88 9.38 -25.18
C ALA A 3 -12.89 8.83 -23.74
N LEU A 4 -12.00 9.31 -22.89
CA LEU A 4 -11.89 8.86 -21.49
C LEU A 4 -12.81 9.63 -20.54
N TYR A 5 -13.49 10.67 -20.98
CA TYR A 5 -14.35 11.49 -20.12
C TYR A 5 -15.50 10.70 -19.48
N LYS A 6 -16.22 9.91 -20.27
CA LYS A 6 -17.33 9.07 -19.75
C LYS A 6 -16.83 7.99 -18.79
N PRO A 7 -15.79 7.19 -19.12
CA PRO A 7 -15.19 6.24 -18.18
C PRO A 7 -14.71 6.89 -16.88
N LYS A 8 -14.09 8.06 -16.93
CA LYS A 8 -13.66 8.78 -15.72
C LYS A 8 -14.84 9.20 -14.85
N ARG A 9 -15.91 9.73 -15.44
CA ARG A 9 -17.14 10.06 -14.69
C ARG A 9 -17.77 8.82 -14.06
N PHE A 10 -17.80 7.71 -14.78
CA PHE A 10 -18.29 6.44 -14.24
C PHE A 10 -17.45 5.99 -13.05
N PHE A 11 -16.13 5.97 -13.18
CA PHE A 11 -15.23 5.58 -12.10
C PHE A 11 -15.32 6.53 -10.89
N GLY A 12 -15.48 7.82 -11.12
CA GLY A 12 -15.70 8.83 -10.08
C GLY A 12 -17.10 8.80 -9.43
N ALA A 13 -17.99 7.90 -9.85
CA ALA A 13 -19.33 7.76 -9.27
C ALA A 13 -19.34 6.96 -7.94
N ALA A 14 -18.23 6.27 -7.59
CA ALA A 14 -18.09 5.54 -6.34
C ALA A 14 -18.30 6.46 -5.14
N ARG A 15 -19.20 6.08 -4.24
CA ARG A 15 -19.59 6.91 -3.07
C ARG A 15 -20.35 6.13 -2.03
N ASN A 16 -20.40 6.67 -0.82
CA ASN A 16 -21.42 6.29 0.16
C ASN A 16 -22.76 6.95 -0.19
N ILE A 17 -23.85 6.28 0.10
CA ILE A 17 -25.23 6.72 -0.12
C ILE A 17 -25.80 7.17 1.22
N GLU A 18 -26.45 8.34 1.27
CA GLU A 18 -26.98 8.93 2.52
C GLU A 18 -27.99 8.02 3.22
N GLU A 19 -28.85 7.34 2.44
CA GLU A 19 -29.89 6.43 2.96
C GLU A 19 -29.36 5.03 3.32
N GLY A 20 -28.04 4.86 3.28
CA GLY A 20 -27.34 3.62 3.60
C GLY A 20 -26.81 2.87 2.38
N GLY A 21 -25.76 2.08 2.62
CA GLY A 21 -25.04 1.38 1.57
C GLY A 21 -23.96 2.20 0.90
N SER A 22 -23.31 1.60 -0.11
CA SER A 22 -22.25 2.25 -0.88
C SER A 22 -22.15 1.67 -2.28
N LEU A 23 -21.66 2.49 -3.22
CA LEU A 23 -21.23 2.04 -4.54
C LEU A 23 -19.71 1.93 -4.55
N THR A 24 -19.21 0.71 -4.67
CA THR A 24 -17.79 0.41 -4.83
C THR A 24 -17.51 0.02 -6.28
N ILE A 25 -16.49 0.62 -6.89
CA ILE A 25 -16.06 0.32 -8.25
C ILE A 25 -14.61 -0.18 -8.18
N LEU A 26 -14.39 -1.39 -8.66
CA LEU A 26 -13.07 -1.97 -8.84
C LEU A 26 -12.71 -1.95 -10.32
N ALA A 27 -11.63 -1.25 -10.65
CA ALA A 27 -11.13 -1.16 -12.02
C ALA A 27 -9.67 -1.62 -12.08
N THR A 28 -9.30 -2.28 -13.16
CA THR A 28 -7.90 -2.67 -13.45
C THR A 28 -7.36 -1.87 -14.61
N ALA A 29 -6.08 -1.48 -14.52
CA ALA A 29 -5.36 -0.82 -15.60
C ALA A 29 -4.03 -1.56 -15.85
N LEU A 30 -3.66 -1.70 -17.11
CA LEU A 30 -2.35 -2.20 -17.50
C LEU A 30 -1.31 -1.09 -17.38
N VAL A 31 -0.14 -1.44 -16.86
CA VAL A 31 1.01 -0.53 -16.74
C VAL A 31 2.28 -1.22 -17.24
N GLU A 32 3.27 -0.43 -17.64
CA GLU A 32 4.59 -0.94 -18.09
C GLU A 32 4.50 -1.92 -19.28
N THR A 33 3.53 -1.71 -20.17
CA THR A 33 3.31 -2.54 -21.37
C THR A 33 4.16 -2.08 -22.57
N GLY A 34 4.78 -0.90 -22.47
CA GLY A 34 5.42 -0.24 -23.60
C GLY A 34 4.45 0.48 -24.56
N SER A 35 3.14 0.44 -24.29
CA SER A 35 2.11 1.14 -25.04
C SER A 35 1.88 2.55 -24.48
N ARG A 36 2.10 3.57 -25.32
CA ARG A 36 1.79 4.96 -24.95
C ARG A 36 0.30 5.18 -24.60
N MET A 37 -0.58 4.37 -25.20
CA MET A 37 -2.01 4.45 -24.90
C MET A 37 -2.30 3.98 -23.47
N ASP A 38 -1.68 2.89 -23.06
CA ASP A 38 -1.86 2.36 -21.69
C ASP A 38 -1.32 3.35 -20.66
N ASP A 39 -0.19 4.01 -20.93
CA ASP A 39 0.36 5.07 -20.08
C ASP A 39 -0.63 6.24 -19.95
N VAL A 40 -1.23 6.68 -21.05
CA VAL A 40 -2.23 7.75 -21.05
C VAL A 40 -3.46 7.34 -20.24
N ILE A 41 -3.96 6.11 -20.43
CA ILE A 41 -5.11 5.60 -19.68
C ILE A 41 -4.79 5.58 -18.17
N TYR A 42 -3.63 5.03 -17.80
CA TYR A 42 -3.20 4.99 -16.42
C TYR A 42 -3.12 6.39 -15.79
N GLU A 43 -2.43 7.34 -16.43
CA GLU A 43 -2.29 8.71 -15.90
C GLU A 43 -3.64 9.45 -15.81
N GLU A 44 -4.57 9.20 -16.73
CA GLU A 44 -5.90 9.79 -16.70
C GLU A 44 -6.77 9.27 -15.55
N PHE A 45 -6.59 8.04 -15.11
CA PHE A 45 -7.33 7.46 -13.98
C PHE A 45 -6.59 7.59 -12.65
N LYS A 46 -5.28 7.78 -12.68
CA LYS A 46 -4.47 8.00 -11.49
C LYS A 46 -5.00 9.18 -10.69
N GLY A 47 -5.14 8.97 -9.42
CA GLY A 47 -5.68 10.00 -8.54
C GLY A 47 -7.20 10.20 -8.60
N THR A 48 -7.95 9.48 -9.44
CA THR A 48 -9.43 9.50 -9.41
C THR A 48 -9.97 8.49 -8.38
N GLY A 49 -9.27 7.37 -8.17
CA GLY A 49 -9.64 6.35 -7.19
C GLY A 49 -9.33 6.74 -5.75
N ASN A 50 -9.99 6.09 -4.81
CA ASN A 50 -9.74 6.24 -3.37
C ASN A 50 -8.60 5.31 -2.90
N LEU A 51 -8.38 4.21 -3.60
CA LEU A 51 -7.32 3.23 -3.33
C LEU A 51 -6.61 2.90 -4.64
N GLU A 52 -5.29 2.87 -4.60
CA GLU A 52 -4.45 2.39 -5.68
C GLU A 52 -3.65 1.18 -5.18
N LEU A 53 -3.76 0.06 -5.87
CA LEU A 53 -3.02 -1.16 -5.58
C LEU A 53 -2.12 -1.47 -6.77
N HIS A 54 -0.83 -1.31 -6.57
CA HIS A 54 0.19 -1.55 -7.59
C HIS A 54 0.77 -2.96 -7.44
N LEU A 55 0.84 -3.68 -8.55
CA LEU A 55 1.56 -4.96 -8.61
C LEU A 55 2.99 -4.72 -9.08
N ASP A 56 3.91 -5.53 -8.58
CA ASP A 56 5.34 -5.49 -8.93
C ASP A 56 5.74 -6.77 -9.65
N ARG A 57 6.21 -6.61 -10.90
CA ARG A 57 6.65 -7.72 -11.74
C ARG A 57 7.85 -8.45 -11.16
N LYS A 58 8.80 -7.72 -10.56
CA LYS A 58 10.02 -8.32 -9.97
C LYS A 58 9.67 -9.23 -8.79
N LEU A 59 8.67 -8.86 -7.98
CA LEU A 59 8.18 -9.73 -6.92
C LEU A 59 7.56 -11.01 -7.48
N SER A 60 6.76 -10.89 -8.54
CA SER A 60 6.15 -12.04 -9.23
C SER A 60 7.22 -12.98 -9.82
N GLU A 61 8.24 -12.45 -10.47
CA GLU A 61 9.36 -13.22 -11.02
C GLU A 61 10.12 -13.99 -9.93
N ARG A 62 10.24 -13.40 -8.73
CA ARG A 62 10.82 -14.05 -7.54
C ARG A 62 9.84 -14.98 -6.80
N ARG A 63 8.64 -15.20 -7.32
CA ARG A 63 7.58 -16.03 -6.70
C ARG A 63 7.13 -15.53 -5.33
N VAL A 64 7.23 -14.22 -5.08
CA VAL A 64 6.71 -13.59 -3.87
C VAL A 64 5.27 -13.15 -4.13
N PHE A 65 4.30 -13.76 -3.45
CA PHE A 65 2.88 -13.51 -3.62
C PHE A 65 2.18 -13.20 -2.28
N PRO A 66 1.24 -12.24 -2.26
CA PRO A 66 0.84 -11.37 -3.37
C PRO A 66 1.96 -10.42 -3.81
N ALA A 67 2.13 -10.25 -5.13
CA ALA A 67 3.18 -9.43 -5.71
C ALA A 67 2.81 -7.94 -5.68
N ILE A 68 2.55 -7.39 -4.50
CA ILE A 68 2.09 -6.02 -4.28
C ILE A 68 3.27 -5.11 -3.94
N ASP A 69 3.41 -4.01 -4.67
CA ASP A 69 4.31 -2.93 -4.30
C ASP A 69 3.68 -2.11 -3.16
N ILE A 70 4.11 -2.39 -1.94
CA ILE A 70 3.60 -1.73 -0.72
C ILE A 70 3.89 -0.23 -0.71
N ARG A 71 4.94 0.23 -1.38
CA ARG A 71 5.33 1.64 -1.40
C ARG A 71 4.46 2.46 -2.32
N LYS A 72 4.16 1.92 -3.51
CA LYS A 72 3.31 2.58 -4.49
C LYS A 72 1.83 2.44 -4.17
N SER A 73 1.46 1.39 -3.42
CA SER A 73 0.08 1.13 -3.02
C SER A 73 -0.33 1.97 -1.82
N GLY A 74 -1.55 2.43 -1.82
CA GLY A 74 -2.08 3.22 -0.71
C GLY A 74 -3.54 3.58 -0.89
N THR A 75 -4.12 4.11 0.18
CA THR A 75 -5.48 4.65 0.16
C THR A 75 -5.46 6.13 0.50
N ARG A 76 -6.40 6.87 -0.05
CA ARG A 76 -6.60 8.27 0.32
C ARG A 76 -7.25 8.35 1.68
N ARG A 77 -6.86 9.37 2.44
CA ARG A 77 -7.47 9.69 3.73
C ARG A 77 -7.50 8.49 4.66
N GLU A 78 -6.34 7.85 4.84
CA GLU A 78 -6.13 6.72 5.76
C GLU A 78 -6.63 7.06 7.17
N GLU A 79 -6.56 8.32 7.55
CA GLU A 79 -7.01 8.84 8.85
C GLU A 79 -8.52 8.67 9.10
N LEU A 80 -9.31 8.42 8.06
CA LEU A 80 -10.73 8.09 8.21
C LEU A 80 -10.99 6.61 8.46
N LEU A 81 -9.98 5.76 8.21
CA LEU A 81 -10.11 4.30 8.26
C LEU A 81 -9.39 3.70 9.46
N LEU A 82 -8.39 4.38 10.00
CA LEU A 82 -7.48 3.86 11.01
C LEU A 82 -7.44 4.77 12.24
N SER A 83 -7.18 4.17 13.39
CA SER A 83 -6.89 4.93 14.60
C SER A 83 -5.56 5.69 14.45
N LYS A 84 -5.39 6.77 15.21
CA LYS A 84 -4.15 7.54 15.22
C LYS A 84 -2.94 6.65 15.57
N GLU A 85 -3.13 5.75 16.54
CA GLU A 85 -2.07 4.83 16.97
C GLU A 85 -1.65 3.89 15.83
N ASP A 86 -2.59 3.36 15.07
CA ASP A 86 -2.32 2.46 13.94
C ASP A 86 -1.70 3.20 12.76
N LEU A 87 -2.12 4.44 12.52
CA LEU A 87 -1.48 5.31 11.53
C LEU A 87 0.00 5.53 11.85
N ASP A 88 0.32 5.86 13.11
CA ASP A 88 1.69 6.08 13.54
C ASP A 88 2.54 4.81 13.33
N LYS A 89 2.00 3.62 13.66
CA LYS A 89 2.66 2.33 13.42
C LYS A 89 2.92 2.09 11.94
N LEU A 90 1.92 2.34 11.08
CA LEU A 90 2.05 2.17 9.64
C LEU A 90 3.04 3.16 9.02
N TRP A 91 3.06 4.39 9.48
CA TRP A 91 4.03 5.38 9.02
C TRP A 91 5.46 4.97 9.40
N MET A 92 5.66 4.45 10.61
CA MET A 92 6.96 3.90 11.01
C MET A 92 7.35 2.70 10.14
N LEU A 93 6.42 1.80 9.85
CA LEU A 93 6.64 0.67 8.96
C LEU A 93 7.07 1.15 7.56
N ARG A 94 6.32 2.08 6.97
CA ARG A 94 6.64 2.63 5.64
C ARG A 94 8.00 3.32 5.58
N LYS A 95 8.40 4.03 6.63
CA LYS A 95 9.74 4.63 6.72
C LYS A 95 10.86 3.58 6.78
N THR A 96 10.57 2.41 7.30
CA THR A 96 11.53 1.31 7.41
C THR A 96 11.66 0.53 6.10
N ILE A 97 10.65 0.62 5.22
CA ILE A 97 10.67 0.00 3.90
C ILE A 97 11.62 0.81 3.01
N SER A 98 12.87 0.37 2.90
CA SER A 98 13.83 0.92 1.96
C SER A 98 13.53 0.44 0.53
N ASP A 99 14.29 0.92 -0.46
CA ASP A 99 14.11 0.58 -1.88
C ASP A 99 14.31 -0.91 -2.22
N ASN A 100 14.61 -1.72 -1.23
CA ASN A 100 14.91 -3.13 -1.41
C ASN A 100 13.63 -3.99 -1.27
N ASN A 101 13.31 -4.77 -2.30
CA ASN A 101 12.16 -5.69 -2.35
C ASN A 101 12.19 -6.80 -1.27
N GLU A 102 13.31 -6.97 -0.57
CA GLU A 102 13.44 -7.91 0.56
C GLU A 102 12.48 -7.59 1.71
N TYR A 103 12.18 -6.30 1.92
CA TYR A 103 11.24 -5.90 2.96
C TYR A 103 9.80 -6.34 2.69
N THR A 104 9.37 -6.35 1.42
CA THR A 104 8.03 -6.83 1.07
C THR A 104 7.86 -8.30 1.45
N ASP A 105 8.84 -9.14 1.13
CA ASP A 105 8.82 -10.56 1.51
C ASP A 105 8.80 -10.74 3.04
N ALA A 106 9.60 -9.96 3.76
CA ALA A 106 9.61 -9.99 5.23
C ALA A 106 8.26 -9.58 5.84
N ILE A 107 7.60 -8.56 5.29
CA ILE A 107 6.28 -8.13 5.74
C ILE A 107 5.24 -9.21 5.45
N ILE A 108 5.24 -9.80 4.25
CA ILE A 108 4.31 -10.88 3.89
C ILE A 108 4.50 -12.08 4.83
N LYS A 109 5.75 -12.46 5.13
CA LYS A 109 6.05 -13.54 6.07
C LYS A 109 5.54 -13.22 7.49
N ARG A 110 5.62 -11.96 7.92
CA ARG A 110 5.07 -11.55 9.23
C ARG A 110 3.54 -11.57 9.22
N LEU A 111 2.89 -11.05 8.18
CA LEU A 111 1.45 -11.11 8.01
C LEU A 111 0.91 -12.54 8.04
N LYS A 112 1.60 -13.48 7.39
CA LYS A 112 1.21 -14.90 7.39
C LYS A 112 1.31 -15.58 8.76
N LYS A 113 2.04 -15.01 9.72
CA LYS A 113 2.17 -15.53 11.09
C LYS A 113 1.06 -15.04 12.02
N THR A 114 0.28 -14.05 11.60
CA THR A 114 -0.80 -13.47 12.38
C THR A 114 -2.15 -13.84 11.76
N LYS A 115 -3.18 -13.99 12.60
CA LYS A 115 -4.54 -14.33 12.15
C LYS A 115 -5.39 -13.11 11.81
N THR A 116 -5.08 -11.99 12.44
CA THR A 116 -5.83 -10.73 12.28
C THR A 116 -4.89 -9.56 12.06
N ASN A 117 -5.43 -8.45 11.54
CA ASN A 117 -4.69 -7.20 11.40
C ASN A 117 -4.26 -6.65 12.78
N ASP A 118 -5.10 -6.78 13.80
CA ASP A 118 -4.79 -6.30 15.15
C ASP A 118 -3.58 -7.00 15.73
N GLU A 119 -3.50 -8.33 15.58
CA GLU A 119 -2.30 -9.10 15.95
C GLU A 119 -1.06 -8.60 15.21
N PHE A 120 -1.17 -8.36 13.90
CA PHE A 120 -0.06 -7.83 13.11
C PHE A 120 0.38 -6.44 13.61
N MET A 121 -0.56 -5.53 13.86
CA MET A 121 -0.29 -4.19 14.36
C MET A 121 0.36 -4.22 15.75
N ALA A 122 -0.03 -5.17 16.62
CA ALA A 122 0.62 -5.37 17.91
C ALA A 122 2.08 -5.81 17.77
N THR A 123 2.43 -6.61 16.75
CA THR A 123 3.83 -7.00 16.48
C THR A 123 4.71 -5.83 16.03
N LEU A 124 4.13 -4.82 15.37
CA LEU A 124 4.87 -3.62 14.96
C LEU A 124 5.27 -2.77 16.16
N ALA A 125 4.40 -2.65 17.16
CA ALA A 125 4.67 -1.89 18.37
C ALA A 125 5.85 -2.46 19.20
N SER A 126 6.01 -3.78 19.23
CA SER A 126 7.11 -4.44 19.95
C SER A 126 8.48 -4.24 19.29
N THR A 127 8.53 -4.07 17.98
CA THR A 127 9.78 -3.88 17.22
C THR A 127 10.36 -2.45 17.42
N SER A 128 9.52 -1.45 17.70
CA SER A 128 9.96 -0.07 17.91
C SER A 128 10.69 0.12 19.25
N LYS A 129 10.53 -0.78 20.22
CA LYS A 129 11.23 -0.74 21.52
C LYS A 129 12.66 -1.27 21.47
N VAL A 130 12.99 -2.10 20.47
CA VAL A 130 14.33 -2.74 20.34
C VAL A 130 15.35 -1.82 19.69
N SER A 131 14.93 -0.84 18.89
CA SER A 131 15.86 0.09 18.19
C SER A 131 16.39 1.23 19.06
N LYS A 132 16.04 1.31 20.35
CA LYS A 132 16.52 2.34 21.28
C LYS A 132 17.64 1.89 22.22
N GLN A 133 18.29 0.75 21.99
CA GLN A 133 19.49 0.44 22.74
C GLN A 133 20.69 1.23 22.16
N PRO A 134 21.33 2.12 22.94
CA PRO A 134 22.54 2.80 22.50
C PRO A 134 23.68 1.78 22.38
N LEU A 135 24.40 1.84 21.25
CA LEU A 135 25.65 1.11 21.06
C LEU A 135 26.56 1.36 22.26
N ARG A 136 26.79 0.33 23.08
CA ARG A 136 27.85 0.37 24.09
C ARG A 136 29.17 0.54 23.37
N ARG A 137 29.78 1.73 23.53
CA ARG A 137 31.17 1.96 23.13
C ARG A 137 32.02 0.93 23.86
N ALA A 138 32.71 0.08 23.10
CA ALA A 138 33.77 -0.74 23.61
C ALA A 138 34.92 0.22 24.02
N THR A 139 35.16 0.31 25.31
CA THR A 139 36.33 0.99 25.85
C THR A 139 37.52 0.04 25.64
N THR A 140 38.41 0.40 24.74
CA THR A 140 39.70 -0.27 24.56
C THR A 140 40.60 0.17 25.71
N VAL A 141 41.12 -0.82 26.44
CA VAL A 141 42.27 -0.67 27.34
C VAL A 141 43.50 -1.08 26.55
#